data_93f0420f82d32ec9fc216a78ead3a56e
#
_entry.id   93f0420f82d32ec9fc216a78ead3a56e
#
_cell.length_a   1.000
_cell.length_b   1.000
_cell.length_c   1.000
_cell.angle_alpha   90.00
_cell.angle_beta   90.00
_cell.angle_gamma   90.00
#
_symmetry.space_group_name_H-M   'P 1'
#
loop_
_entity.id
_entity.type
_entity.pdbx_description
1 polymer ?
#
loop_
_entity_poly.entity_id
_entity_poly.type
_entity_poly.pdbx_seq_one_letter_code
_entity_poly.pdbx_strand_id
1 'polypeptide(L)'
;VEALQEAYNAGQRVFGESRAQELTAKQKVLPSDIEWHFIGPLQSNQVKDIAPFIHTIHSIDSLKLLQEVNKQAAKHDRIIRVLLEIHIAQEEAKHGFSPDECRELLYNLLPEALPYIRICGLMGMATNTDDTSLIKNEFHNIHELFTELKNSVFKGDEYFCELSMGMSHDYPIAIREGSTMIRIGTSIFGEREY
;
A
#
# COMPACT_ATOMS: atom_id res chain seq x y z
N VAL A 1 -7.46 -18.86 -7.87
CA VAL A 1 -8.07 -19.14 -6.55
C VAL A 1 -7.34 -20.27 -5.85
N GLU A 2 -7.07 -21.40 -6.51
CA GLU A 2 -6.43 -22.59 -5.91
C GLU A 2 -5.10 -22.28 -5.24
N ALA A 3 -4.16 -21.62 -5.89
CA ALA A 3 -2.87 -21.26 -5.32
C ALA A 3 -2.98 -20.32 -4.09
N LEU A 4 -4.00 -19.45 -4.07
CA LEU A 4 -4.28 -18.63 -2.87
C LEU A 4 -4.80 -19.49 -1.72
N GLN A 5 -5.64 -20.49 -2.00
CA GLN A 5 -6.12 -21.42 -0.99
C GLN A 5 -4.97 -22.29 -0.44
N GLU A 6 -4.02 -22.69 -1.26
CA GLU A 6 -2.82 -23.42 -0.82
C GLU A 6 -1.97 -22.55 0.11
N ALA A 7 -1.70 -21.29 -0.26
CA ALA A 7 -0.97 -20.35 0.59
C ALA A 7 -1.70 -20.09 1.91
N TYR A 8 -3.03 -19.94 1.87
CA TYR A 8 -3.85 -19.83 3.09
C TYR A 8 -3.72 -21.07 3.98
N ASN A 9 -3.79 -22.26 3.41
CA ASN A 9 -3.65 -23.53 4.16
C ASN A 9 -2.24 -23.69 4.77
N ALA A 10 -1.22 -23.09 4.13
CA ALA A 10 0.14 -22.99 4.65
C ALA A 10 0.32 -21.95 5.77
N GLY A 11 -0.75 -21.21 6.12
CA GLY A 11 -0.76 -20.25 7.23
C GLY A 11 -0.74 -18.78 6.82
N GLN A 12 -0.66 -18.44 5.52
CA GLN A 12 -0.73 -17.05 5.07
C GLN A 12 -2.12 -16.47 5.29
N ARG A 13 -2.19 -15.21 5.75
CA ARG A 13 -3.46 -14.51 6.02
C ARG A 13 -3.55 -13.17 5.31
N VAL A 14 -2.45 -12.54 4.97
CA VAL A 14 -2.39 -11.24 4.28
C VAL A 14 -2.17 -11.47 2.79
N PHE A 15 -3.13 -11.07 1.96
CA PHE A 15 -3.05 -11.21 0.51
C PHE A 15 -3.26 -9.88 -0.20
N GLY A 16 -2.43 -9.61 -1.20
CA GLY A 16 -2.48 -8.40 -2.01
C GLY A 16 -3.09 -8.65 -3.40
N GLU A 17 -3.96 -7.74 -3.84
CA GLU A 17 -4.53 -7.73 -5.18
C GLU A 17 -4.38 -6.36 -5.84
N SER A 18 -4.20 -6.38 -7.16
CA SER A 18 -3.99 -5.15 -7.94
C SER A 18 -5.21 -4.71 -8.74
N ARG A 19 -6.26 -5.51 -8.79
CA ARG A 19 -7.49 -5.24 -9.56
C ARG A 19 -8.71 -5.41 -8.67
N ALA A 20 -9.53 -4.36 -8.55
CA ALA A 20 -10.69 -4.35 -7.66
C ALA A 20 -11.72 -5.45 -8.01
N GLN A 21 -11.92 -5.74 -9.30
CA GLN A 21 -12.84 -6.80 -9.74
C GLN A 21 -12.35 -8.19 -9.31
N GLU A 22 -11.04 -8.48 -9.48
CA GLU A 22 -10.46 -9.75 -9.05
C GLU A 22 -10.54 -9.90 -7.54
N LEU A 23 -10.19 -8.84 -6.80
CA LEU A 23 -10.27 -8.80 -5.34
C LEU A 23 -11.68 -9.10 -4.85
N THR A 24 -12.69 -8.43 -5.41
CA THR A 24 -14.10 -8.62 -5.04
C THR A 24 -14.59 -10.04 -5.35
N ALA A 25 -14.13 -10.63 -6.45
CA ALA A 25 -14.49 -12.02 -6.80
C ALA A 25 -13.84 -13.02 -5.84
N LYS A 26 -12.56 -12.84 -5.52
CA LYS A 26 -11.79 -13.74 -4.64
C LYS A 26 -12.27 -13.68 -3.18
N GLN A 27 -12.60 -12.48 -2.70
CA GLN A 27 -13.12 -12.28 -1.34
C GLN A 27 -14.40 -13.09 -1.07
N LYS A 28 -15.24 -13.31 -2.08
CA LYS A 28 -16.50 -14.04 -1.94
C LYS A 28 -16.35 -15.55 -1.80
N VAL A 29 -15.23 -16.10 -2.26
CA VAL A 29 -15.02 -17.55 -2.36
C VAL A 29 -13.87 -18.07 -1.50
N LEU A 30 -13.06 -17.19 -0.91
CA LEU A 30 -11.96 -17.52 -0.03
C LEU A 30 -12.33 -17.25 1.44
N PRO A 31 -11.61 -17.80 2.41
CA PRO A 31 -11.91 -17.63 3.83
C PRO A 31 -12.04 -16.18 4.28
N SER A 32 -12.98 -15.92 5.18
CA SER A 32 -13.35 -14.56 5.61
C SER A 32 -12.36 -13.90 6.56
N ASP A 33 -11.41 -14.66 7.11
CA ASP A 33 -10.32 -14.18 7.97
C ASP A 33 -9.08 -13.73 7.18
N ILE A 34 -9.15 -13.70 5.86
CA ILE A 34 -8.10 -13.12 5.03
C ILE A 34 -8.11 -11.60 5.18
N GLU A 35 -6.94 -11.06 5.49
CA GLU A 35 -6.67 -9.63 5.45
C GLU A 35 -6.33 -9.21 4.02
N TRP A 36 -7.29 -8.61 3.35
CA TRP A 36 -7.12 -8.17 1.96
C TRP A 36 -6.44 -6.81 1.87
N HIS A 37 -5.34 -6.76 1.13
CA HIS A 37 -4.63 -5.54 0.78
C HIS A 37 -4.82 -5.20 -0.70
N PHE A 38 -5.13 -3.94 -1.00
CA PHE A 38 -5.14 -3.44 -2.37
C PHE A 38 -3.81 -2.76 -2.67
N ILE A 39 -3.09 -3.26 -3.67
CA ILE A 39 -1.69 -2.87 -3.96
C ILE A 39 -1.49 -2.32 -5.39
N GLY A 40 -2.53 -2.29 -6.22
CA GLY A 40 -2.51 -1.74 -7.58
C GLY A 40 -3.06 -0.32 -7.65
N PRO A 41 -3.01 0.33 -8.82
CA PRO A 41 -3.63 1.64 -9.03
C PRO A 41 -5.13 1.58 -8.75
N LEU A 42 -5.61 2.45 -7.86
CA LEU A 42 -7.00 2.49 -7.44
C LEU A 42 -7.70 3.72 -8.01
N GLN A 43 -8.73 3.49 -8.82
CA GLN A 43 -9.60 4.57 -9.29
C GLN A 43 -10.69 4.89 -8.25
N SER A 44 -11.04 6.17 -8.11
CA SER A 44 -12.05 6.61 -7.13
C SER A 44 -13.40 5.90 -7.25
N ASN A 45 -13.82 5.56 -8.47
CA ASN A 45 -15.08 4.84 -8.71
C ASN A 45 -15.05 3.36 -8.27
N GLN A 46 -13.86 2.78 -8.08
CA GLN A 46 -13.67 1.40 -7.61
C GLN A 46 -13.62 1.29 -6.09
N VAL A 47 -13.38 2.39 -5.38
CA VAL A 47 -13.28 2.39 -3.90
C VAL A 47 -14.53 1.80 -3.26
N LYS A 48 -15.70 2.14 -3.76
CA LYS A 48 -17.00 1.62 -3.26
C LYS A 48 -17.10 0.09 -3.27
N ASP A 49 -16.41 -0.56 -4.23
CA ASP A 49 -16.50 -2.01 -4.42
C ASP A 49 -15.65 -2.78 -3.41
N ILE A 50 -14.58 -2.16 -2.91
CA ILE A 50 -13.65 -2.78 -1.94
C ILE A 50 -13.82 -2.27 -0.51
N ALA A 51 -14.38 -1.07 -0.31
CA ALA A 51 -14.54 -0.46 1.02
C ALA A 51 -15.30 -1.34 2.04
N PRO A 52 -16.26 -2.19 1.65
CA PRO A 52 -16.97 -3.05 2.61
C PRO A 52 -16.06 -4.04 3.36
N PHE A 53 -14.92 -4.46 2.78
CA PHE A 53 -14.13 -5.56 3.34
C PHE A 53 -12.61 -5.34 3.31
N ILE A 54 -12.10 -4.36 2.55
CA ILE A 54 -10.67 -4.13 2.44
C ILE A 54 -10.04 -3.84 3.81
N HIS A 55 -8.87 -4.43 4.08
CA HIS A 55 -8.12 -4.16 5.30
C HIS A 55 -7.19 -2.96 5.11
N THR A 56 -6.37 -2.96 4.06
CA THR A 56 -5.38 -1.90 3.79
C THR A 56 -5.32 -1.55 2.31
N ILE A 57 -5.23 -0.26 1.99
CA ILE A 57 -4.98 0.25 0.63
C ILE A 57 -3.57 0.87 0.61
N HIS A 58 -2.69 0.35 -0.26
CA HIS A 58 -1.30 0.82 -0.37
C HIS A 58 -1.10 1.97 -1.35
N SER A 59 -2.03 2.18 -2.26
CA SER A 59 -1.88 3.02 -3.45
C SER A 59 -2.66 4.33 -3.36
N ILE A 60 -2.60 5.01 -2.22
CA ILE A 60 -3.17 6.35 -2.08
C ILE A 60 -2.21 7.36 -2.69
N ASP A 61 -2.53 7.85 -3.87
CA ASP A 61 -1.72 8.73 -4.69
C ASP A 61 -2.15 10.20 -4.69
N SER A 62 -3.27 10.52 -4.03
CA SER A 62 -3.84 11.86 -4.04
C SER A 62 -4.78 12.12 -2.85
N LEU A 63 -4.90 13.38 -2.46
CA LEU A 63 -5.88 13.81 -1.44
C LEU A 63 -7.32 13.47 -1.88
N LYS A 64 -7.62 13.58 -3.18
CA LYS A 64 -8.94 13.23 -3.73
C LYS A 64 -9.29 11.76 -3.48
N LEU A 65 -8.33 10.86 -3.72
CA LEU A 65 -8.53 9.43 -3.46
C LEU A 65 -8.66 9.15 -1.96
N LEU A 66 -7.85 9.79 -1.14
CA LEU A 66 -7.91 9.69 0.32
C LEU A 66 -9.29 10.09 0.85
N GLN A 67 -9.84 11.21 0.37
CA GLN A 67 -11.18 11.68 0.72
C GLN A 67 -12.28 10.72 0.27
N GLU A 68 -12.15 10.12 -0.94
CA GLU A 68 -13.13 9.14 -1.42
C GLU A 68 -13.08 7.86 -0.59
N VAL A 69 -11.90 7.39 -0.19
CA VAL A 69 -11.78 6.24 0.73
C VAL A 69 -12.46 6.55 2.05
N ASN A 70 -12.21 7.71 2.65
CA ASN A 70 -12.87 8.13 3.90
C ASN A 70 -14.40 8.15 3.76
N LYS A 71 -14.90 8.72 2.67
CA LYS A 71 -16.34 8.79 2.38
C LYS A 71 -16.97 7.40 2.22
N GLN A 72 -16.32 6.48 1.52
CA GLN A 72 -16.84 5.12 1.35
C GLN A 72 -16.69 4.29 2.64
N ALA A 73 -15.62 4.45 3.39
CA ALA A 73 -15.44 3.83 4.70
C ALA A 73 -16.54 4.24 5.70
N ALA A 74 -16.90 5.52 5.71
CA ALA A 74 -18.00 6.05 6.53
C ALA A 74 -19.34 5.37 6.25
N LYS A 75 -19.66 5.04 4.99
CA LYS A 75 -20.90 4.34 4.63
C LYS A 75 -21.01 2.93 5.19
N HIS A 76 -19.88 2.34 5.52
CA HIS A 76 -19.80 0.98 6.06
C HIS A 76 -19.41 0.95 7.55
N ASP A 77 -19.36 2.12 8.20
CA ASP A 77 -18.95 2.30 9.60
C ASP A 77 -17.60 1.58 9.91
N ARG A 78 -16.63 1.78 9.00
CA ARG A 78 -15.31 1.15 9.08
C ARG A 78 -14.20 2.18 9.10
N ILE A 79 -13.11 1.85 9.77
CA ILE A 79 -11.83 2.56 9.62
C ILE A 79 -10.95 1.75 8.67
N ILE A 80 -10.61 2.31 7.51
CA ILE A 80 -9.75 1.66 6.52
C ILE A 80 -8.31 2.14 6.72
N ARG A 81 -7.39 1.18 6.81
CA ARG A 81 -5.94 1.46 6.85
C ARG A 81 -5.45 1.86 5.47
N VAL A 82 -4.60 2.88 5.41
CA VAL A 82 -4.06 3.38 4.14
C VAL A 82 -2.56 3.65 4.25
N LEU A 83 -1.85 3.42 3.14
CA LEU A 83 -0.49 3.88 2.95
C LEU A 83 -0.48 4.92 1.84
N LEU A 84 0.33 5.97 2.00
CA LEU A 84 0.52 6.96 0.95
C LEU A 84 1.56 6.44 -0.04
N GLU A 85 1.20 6.42 -1.31
CA GLU A 85 2.13 6.04 -2.37
C GLU A 85 3.05 7.20 -2.69
N ILE A 86 4.35 6.95 -2.58
CA ILE A 86 5.40 7.93 -2.84
C ILE A 86 6.08 7.61 -4.17
N HIS A 87 6.15 8.60 -5.05
CA HIS A 87 6.90 8.49 -6.30
C HIS A 87 8.40 8.59 -6.01
N ILE A 88 9.10 7.46 -6.08
CA ILE A 88 10.54 7.35 -5.85
C ILE A 88 11.30 6.93 -7.11
N ALA A 89 10.62 6.35 -8.09
CA ALA A 89 11.22 5.88 -9.34
C ALA A 89 11.55 7.02 -10.30
N GLN A 90 12.47 6.75 -11.25
CA GLN A 90 12.87 7.71 -12.27
C GLN A 90 11.94 7.73 -13.50
N GLU A 91 10.97 6.81 -13.58
CA GLU A 91 10.03 6.76 -14.68
C GLU A 91 9.12 8.00 -14.72
N GLU A 92 8.84 8.51 -15.92
CA GLU A 92 8.03 9.72 -16.12
C GLU A 92 6.55 9.56 -15.71
N ALA A 93 6.06 8.33 -15.63
CA ALA A 93 4.70 8.04 -15.16
C ALA A 93 4.59 8.34 -13.66
N LYS A 94 4.19 9.55 -13.31
CA LYS A 94 4.01 10.00 -11.92
C LYS A 94 2.76 9.36 -11.30
N HIS A 95 2.94 8.22 -10.68
CA HIS A 95 1.99 7.72 -9.70
C HIS A 95 2.55 7.99 -8.29
N GLY A 96 1.70 8.50 -7.42
CA GLY A 96 2.08 8.82 -6.05
C GLY A 96 2.43 10.28 -5.82
N PHE A 97 2.58 10.63 -4.55
CA PHE A 97 3.05 11.94 -4.10
C PHE A 97 4.56 12.07 -4.26
N SER A 98 5.06 13.23 -4.62
CA SER A 98 6.46 13.55 -4.32
C SER A 98 6.66 13.61 -2.81
N PRO A 99 7.90 13.45 -2.30
CA PRO A 99 8.18 13.62 -0.88
C PRO A 99 7.68 14.96 -0.30
N ASP A 100 7.80 16.05 -1.07
CA ASP A 100 7.37 17.37 -0.62
C ASP A 100 5.84 17.51 -0.60
N GLU A 101 5.14 17.01 -1.62
CA GLU A 101 3.67 16.94 -1.62
C GLU A 101 3.13 16.10 -0.45
N CYS A 102 3.80 15.00 -0.12
CA CYS A 102 3.46 14.17 1.03
C CYS A 102 3.62 14.94 2.36
N ARG A 103 4.74 15.66 2.52
CA ARG A 103 4.95 16.54 3.69
C ARG A 103 3.88 17.61 3.78
N GLU A 104 3.66 18.34 2.70
CA GLU A 104 2.66 19.41 2.65
C GLU A 104 1.27 18.90 3.02
N LEU A 105 0.86 17.75 2.45
CA LEU A 105 -0.39 17.11 2.79
C LEU A 105 -0.49 16.82 4.29
N LEU A 106 0.50 16.12 4.85
CA LEU A 106 0.44 15.59 6.21
C LEU A 106 0.59 16.67 7.28
N TYR A 107 1.38 17.71 7.03
CA TYR A 107 1.50 18.84 7.97
C TYR A 107 0.25 19.73 7.99
N ASN A 108 -0.57 19.72 6.94
CA ASN A 108 -1.79 20.51 6.83
C ASN A 108 -3.07 19.69 7.05
N LEU A 109 -2.98 18.36 7.07
CA LEU A 109 -4.15 17.49 7.27
C LEU A 109 -4.52 17.45 8.75
N LEU A 110 -5.73 17.91 9.05
CA LEU A 110 -6.30 17.72 10.38
C LEU A 110 -6.83 16.28 10.50
N PRO A 111 -6.43 15.51 11.53
CA PRO A 111 -6.88 14.12 11.70
C PRO A 111 -8.40 13.99 11.72
N GLU A 112 -9.11 14.97 12.27
CA GLU A 112 -10.57 15.00 12.39
C GLU A 112 -11.27 15.16 11.03
N ALA A 113 -10.55 15.61 9.99
CA ALA A 113 -11.12 15.77 8.65
C ALA A 113 -11.42 14.44 7.96
N LEU A 114 -10.72 13.36 8.34
CA LEU A 114 -10.81 12.03 7.73
C LEU A 114 -10.93 10.92 8.79
N PRO A 115 -12.02 10.90 9.60
CA PRO A 115 -12.13 10.04 10.78
C PRO A 115 -12.29 8.54 10.46
N TYR A 116 -12.60 8.18 9.21
CA TYR A 116 -12.82 6.80 8.79
C TYR A 116 -11.64 6.18 8.04
N ILE A 117 -10.49 6.84 8.07
CA ILE A 117 -9.23 6.27 7.59
C ILE A 117 -8.16 6.34 8.67
N ARG A 118 -7.15 5.49 8.52
CA ARG A 118 -5.94 5.54 9.33
C ARG A 118 -4.73 5.46 8.43
N ILE A 119 -3.93 6.52 8.41
CA ILE A 119 -2.67 6.53 7.69
C ILE A 119 -1.66 5.72 8.50
N CYS A 120 -1.25 4.58 7.97
CA CYS A 120 -0.38 3.62 8.67
C CYS A 120 1.06 3.63 8.18
N GLY A 121 1.37 4.39 7.14
CA GLY A 121 2.73 4.47 6.61
C GLY A 121 2.79 4.87 5.15
N LEU A 122 3.88 4.46 4.50
CA LEU A 122 4.19 4.79 3.12
C LEU A 122 4.32 3.52 2.25
N MET A 123 4.13 3.69 0.95
CA MET A 123 4.41 2.67 -0.06
C MET A 123 5.24 3.29 -1.19
N GLY A 124 6.18 2.52 -1.72
CA GLY A 124 6.93 2.90 -2.90
C GLY A 124 7.31 1.71 -3.76
N MET A 125 7.55 1.99 -5.04
CA MET A 125 8.10 1.05 -6.01
C MET A 125 9.35 1.68 -6.61
N ALA A 126 10.46 0.93 -6.58
CA ALA A 126 11.70 1.36 -7.21
C ALA A 126 11.60 1.24 -8.74
N THR A 127 12.49 1.96 -9.42
CA THR A 127 12.69 1.83 -10.87
C THR A 127 12.92 0.38 -11.27
N ASN A 128 12.27 -0.06 -12.34
CA ASN A 128 12.45 -1.41 -12.87
C ASN A 128 13.78 -1.48 -13.65
N THR A 129 14.86 -1.85 -12.96
CA THR A 129 16.23 -1.87 -13.47
C THR A 129 17.06 -2.94 -12.77
N ASP A 130 18.18 -3.33 -13.39
CA ASP A 130 19.21 -4.18 -12.77
C ASP A 130 20.25 -3.38 -11.96
N ASP A 131 20.18 -2.04 -11.98
CA ASP A 131 21.05 -1.17 -11.18
C ASP A 131 20.66 -1.22 -9.70
N THR A 132 21.31 -2.12 -8.97
CA THR A 132 21.07 -2.30 -7.54
C THR A 132 21.41 -1.07 -6.69
N SER A 133 22.30 -0.21 -7.16
CA SER A 133 22.66 1.04 -6.47
C SER A 133 21.56 2.05 -6.57
N LEU A 134 20.92 2.17 -7.74
CA LEU A 134 19.76 3.03 -7.95
C LEU A 134 18.59 2.56 -7.07
N ILE A 135 18.24 1.27 -7.14
CA ILE A 135 17.16 0.67 -6.33
C ILE A 135 17.40 0.93 -4.84
N LYS A 136 18.63 0.71 -4.37
CA LYS A 136 19.01 0.97 -2.98
C LYS A 136 18.77 2.42 -2.59
N ASN A 137 19.21 3.36 -3.41
CA ASN A 137 19.06 4.79 -3.13
C ASN A 137 17.58 5.21 -3.08
N GLU A 138 16.75 4.70 -3.99
CA GLU A 138 15.32 4.98 -4.02
C GLU A 138 14.62 4.44 -2.76
N PHE A 139 14.92 3.21 -2.33
CA PHE A 139 14.39 2.66 -1.07
C PHE A 139 14.91 3.38 0.16
N HIS A 140 16.17 3.81 0.15
CA HIS A 140 16.73 4.62 1.23
C HIS A 140 15.98 5.94 1.38
N ASN A 141 15.70 6.63 0.29
CA ASN A 141 15.02 7.93 0.31
C ASN A 141 13.60 7.83 0.89
N ILE A 142 12.82 6.80 0.54
CA ILE A 142 11.48 6.63 1.13
C ILE A 142 11.56 6.23 2.61
N HIS A 143 12.57 5.45 3.01
CA HIS A 143 12.80 5.11 4.42
C HIS A 143 13.17 6.36 5.25
N GLU A 144 13.97 7.27 4.70
CA GLU A 144 14.29 8.56 5.34
C GLU A 144 13.00 9.39 5.55
N LEU A 145 12.15 9.52 4.51
CA LEU A 145 10.87 10.21 4.62
C LEU A 145 9.95 9.56 5.66
N PHE A 146 9.86 8.22 5.66
CA PHE A 146 9.08 7.48 6.65
C PHE A 146 9.55 7.75 8.07
N THR A 147 10.86 7.74 8.29
CA THR A 147 11.48 7.99 9.60
C THR A 147 11.25 9.43 10.06
N GLU A 148 11.37 10.40 9.16
CA GLU A 148 11.08 11.81 9.42
C GLU A 148 9.63 11.98 9.88
N LEU A 149 8.66 11.46 9.12
CA LEU A 149 7.24 11.57 9.42
C LEU A 149 6.85 10.87 10.73
N LYS A 150 7.43 9.70 10.98
CA LYS A 150 7.22 8.96 12.22
C LYS A 150 7.70 9.72 13.46
N ASN A 151 8.78 10.48 13.33
CA ASN A 151 9.36 11.26 14.43
C ASN A 151 8.77 12.67 14.56
N SER A 152 7.96 13.12 13.61
CA SER A 152 7.33 14.44 13.59
C SER A 152 5.80 14.35 13.66
N VAL A 153 5.13 14.27 12.50
CA VAL A 153 3.65 14.29 12.38
C VAL A 153 3.00 13.13 13.14
N PHE A 154 3.61 11.94 13.08
CA PHE A 154 3.10 10.71 13.70
C PHE A 154 3.86 10.33 14.98
N LYS A 155 4.48 11.30 15.65
CA LYS A 155 5.22 11.03 16.90
C LYS A 155 4.29 10.48 17.97
N GLY A 156 4.56 9.26 18.42
CA GLY A 156 3.74 8.56 19.42
C GLY A 156 2.53 7.83 18.85
N ASP A 157 2.29 7.90 17.54
CA ASP A 157 1.28 7.08 16.87
C ASP A 157 1.85 5.69 16.56
N GLU A 158 1.33 4.67 17.27
CA GLU A 158 1.73 3.27 17.10
C GLU A 158 1.29 2.69 15.74
N TYR A 159 0.28 3.27 15.11
CA TYR A 159 -0.26 2.77 13.85
C TYR A 159 0.56 3.18 12.63
N PHE A 160 1.33 4.28 12.71
CA PHE A 160 2.24 4.67 11.64
C PHE A 160 3.53 3.85 11.74
N CYS A 161 3.49 2.62 11.23
CA CYS A 161 4.58 1.64 11.37
C CYS A 161 4.87 0.85 10.08
N GLU A 162 4.14 1.09 8.99
CA GLU A 162 4.27 0.31 7.77
C GLU A 162 5.07 1.04 6.69
N LEU A 163 6.11 0.39 6.20
CA LEU A 163 6.86 0.81 5.02
C LEU A 163 6.80 -0.31 3.98
N SER A 164 5.84 -0.18 3.05
CA SER A 164 5.59 -1.16 2.00
C SER A 164 6.46 -0.88 0.79
N MET A 165 7.53 -1.62 0.62
CA MET A 165 8.42 -1.55 -0.53
C MET A 165 9.11 -2.90 -0.75
N GLY A 166 9.45 -3.19 -2.01
CA GLY A 166 10.06 -4.45 -2.42
C GLY A 166 9.07 -5.43 -3.04
N MET A 167 9.42 -5.91 -4.22
CA MET A 167 8.69 -6.91 -5.01
C MET A 167 9.59 -8.11 -5.28
N SER A 168 9.12 -9.09 -6.02
CA SER A 168 9.83 -10.36 -6.27
C SER A 168 11.28 -10.22 -6.73
N HIS A 169 11.64 -9.13 -7.42
CA HIS A 169 13.00 -8.94 -7.98
C HIS A 169 13.94 -8.11 -7.08
N ASP A 170 13.41 -7.29 -6.18
CA ASP A 170 14.19 -6.31 -5.40
C ASP A 170 13.96 -6.36 -3.88
N TYR A 171 13.06 -7.23 -3.38
CA TYR A 171 12.75 -7.33 -1.95
C TYR A 171 13.97 -7.53 -1.03
N PRO A 172 15.05 -8.21 -1.41
CA PRO A 172 16.20 -8.35 -0.53
C PRO A 172 16.90 -6.99 -0.27
N ILE A 173 16.88 -6.09 -1.26
CA ILE A 173 17.40 -4.73 -1.12
C ILE A 173 16.45 -3.92 -0.24
N ALA A 174 15.14 -4.00 -0.51
CA ALA A 174 14.12 -3.31 0.26
C ALA A 174 14.18 -3.65 1.76
N ILE A 175 14.34 -4.94 2.11
CA ILE A 175 14.47 -5.38 3.51
C ILE A 175 15.71 -4.76 4.17
N ARG A 176 16.85 -4.70 3.48
CA ARG A 176 18.08 -4.08 3.99
C ARG A 176 17.91 -2.58 4.21
N GLU A 177 17.09 -1.91 3.40
CA GLU A 177 16.79 -0.48 3.52
C GLU A 177 15.59 -0.20 4.44
N GLY A 178 15.10 -1.19 5.21
CA GLY A 178 14.12 -1.00 6.28
C GLY A 178 12.66 -1.24 5.91
N SER A 179 12.37 -1.95 4.81
CA SER A 179 11.00 -2.38 4.50
C SER A 179 10.39 -3.19 5.64
N THR A 180 9.17 -2.86 6.03
CA THR A 180 8.37 -3.64 6.99
C THR A 180 7.41 -4.60 6.30
N MET A 181 7.10 -4.34 5.04
CA MET A 181 6.18 -5.14 4.23
C MET A 181 6.66 -5.25 2.79
N ILE A 182 6.84 -6.48 2.31
CA ILE A 182 7.19 -6.78 0.91
C ILE A 182 5.97 -7.34 0.17
N ARG A 183 5.95 -7.17 -1.16
CA ARG A 183 4.84 -7.62 -2.02
C ARG A 183 5.34 -8.66 -3.01
N ILE A 184 5.22 -9.92 -2.63
CA ILE A 184 5.72 -11.06 -3.41
C ILE A 184 4.57 -11.69 -4.19
N GLY A 185 4.68 -11.71 -5.50
CA GLY A 185 3.72 -12.33 -6.41
C GLY A 185 4.37 -13.43 -7.25
N THR A 186 5.14 -13.05 -8.24
CA THR A 186 5.72 -13.95 -9.25
C THR A 186 6.56 -15.07 -8.65
N SER A 187 7.32 -14.80 -7.59
CA SER A 187 8.15 -15.82 -6.93
C SER A 187 7.34 -16.91 -6.20
N ILE A 188 6.07 -16.64 -5.87
CA ILE A 188 5.20 -17.59 -5.15
C ILE A 188 4.17 -18.21 -6.11
N PHE A 189 3.54 -17.39 -6.95
CA PHE A 189 2.39 -17.79 -7.77
C PHE A 189 2.74 -18.03 -9.26
N GLY A 190 4.01 -17.81 -9.65
CA GLY A 190 4.43 -17.85 -11.04
C GLY A 190 4.06 -16.59 -11.83
N GLU A 191 4.42 -16.58 -13.12
CA GLU A 191 4.04 -15.49 -14.02
C GLU A 191 2.53 -15.52 -14.29
N ARG A 192 1.95 -14.32 -14.48
CA ARG A 192 0.53 -14.22 -14.84
C ARG A 192 0.34 -14.62 -16.29
N GLU A 193 -0.46 -15.65 -16.55
CA GLU A 193 -1.05 -15.92 -17.86
C GLU A 193 -2.21 -14.91 -18.09
N TYR A 194 -2.09 -14.10 -19.15
CA TYR A 194 -3.09 -13.10 -19.55
C TYR A 194 -4.00 -13.66 -20.64
#